data_a03a1d78d86bbcba61ca26c9b9a8caa0
#
_entry.id   a03a1d78d86bbcba61ca26c9b9a8caa0
#
_cell.length_a   1.000
_cell.length_b   1.000
_cell.length_c   1.000
_cell.angle_alpha   90.00
_cell.angle_beta   90.00
_cell.angle_gamma   90.00
#
_symmetry.space_group_name_H-M   'P 1'
#
loop_
_entity.id
_entity.type
_entity.pdbx_description
1 polymer ?
#
loop_
_entity_poly.entity_id
_entity_poly.type
_entity_poly.pdbx_seq_one_letter_code
_entity_poly.pdbx_strand_id
1 'polypeptide(L)'
;MIQFLLADSFQSALGKLSCEEQKAAKLAAFELQINAANPSLHSHRLDNIKDKNFWSARASRDIRLIFHRVESSVMLCYVDHHDPAYDWASRRKIETHPVTGAAQIVEIRETVR
;
A
#
# COMPACT_ATOMS: atom_id res chain seq x y z
N MET A 1 -17.68 -6.72 -8.37
CA MET A 1 -16.69 -7.40 -7.51
C MET A 1 -15.39 -6.63 -7.48
N ILE A 2 -14.86 -6.38 -6.29
CA ILE A 2 -13.59 -5.66 -6.16
C ILE A 2 -12.44 -6.64 -6.43
N GLN A 3 -11.51 -6.24 -7.29
CA GLN A 3 -10.30 -6.97 -7.58
C GLN A 3 -9.25 -6.67 -6.52
N PHE A 4 -8.59 -7.72 -6.00
CA PHE A 4 -7.52 -7.58 -5.01
C PHE A 4 -6.19 -7.97 -5.62
N LEU A 5 -5.22 -7.06 -5.60
CA LEU A 5 -3.93 -7.21 -6.28
C LEU A 5 -2.77 -7.08 -5.28
N LEU A 6 -1.68 -7.80 -5.57
CA LEU A 6 -0.43 -7.70 -4.82
C LEU A 6 0.66 -7.18 -5.76
N ALA A 7 1.24 -6.04 -5.43
CA ALA A 7 2.35 -5.48 -6.19
C ALA A 7 3.67 -6.16 -5.82
N ASP A 8 4.60 -6.19 -6.76
CA ASP A 8 5.94 -6.73 -6.52
C ASP A 8 6.67 -5.98 -5.40
N SER A 9 6.46 -4.67 -5.32
CA SER A 9 7.03 -3.84 -4.26
C SER A 9 6.57 -4.27 -2.87
N PHE A 10 5.31 -4.72 -2.73
CA PHE A 10 4.81 -5.27 -1.47
C PHE A 10 5.52 -6.57 -1.12
N GLN A 11 5.66 -7.48 -2.06
CA GLN A 11 6.31 -8.77 -1.83
C GLN A 11 7.78 -8.59 -1.45
N SER A 12 8.49 -7.71 -2.14
CA SER A 12 9.89 -7.39 -1.83
C SER A 12 10.04 -6.78 -0.44
N ALA A 13 9.19 -5.84 -0.09
CA ALA A 13 9.22 -5.19 1.22
C ALA A 13 8.90 -6.19 2.34
N LEU A 14 7.91 -7.05 2.11
CA LEU A 14 7.52 -8.08 3.07
C LEU A 14 8.71 -8.97 3.43
N GLY A 15 9.49 -9.37 2.43
CA GLY A 15 10.66 -10.24 2.64
C GLY A 15 11.76 -9.61 3.48
N LYS A 16 11.76 -8.29 3.64
CA LYS A 16 12.76 -7.58 4.46
C LYS A 16 12.38 -7.45 5.93
N LEU A 17 11.15 -7.81 6.29
CA LEU A 17 10.67 -7.74 7.67
C LEU A 17 11.11 -8.98 8.46
N SER A 18 11.10 -8.86 9.80
CA SER A 18 11.32 -10.01 10.67
C SER A 18 10.18 -11.03 10.52
N CYS A 19 10.39 -12.25 11.03
CA CYS A 19 9.36 -13.29 10.98
C CYS A 19 8.06 -12.85 11.66
N GLU A 20 8.15 -12.22 12.82
CA GLU A 20 6.98 -11.76 13.55
C GLU A 20 6.26 -10.63 12.81
N GLU A 21 7.02 -9.72 12.24
CA GLU A 21 6.47 -8.62 11.45
C GLU A 21 5.79 -9.14 10.19
N GLN A 22 6.38 -10.14 9.52
CA GLN A 22 5.77 -10.77 8.35
C GLN A 22 4.44 -11.43 8.69
N LYS A 23 4.38 -12.13 9.84
CA LYS A 23 3.13 -12.76 10.29
C LYS A 23 2.04 -11.72 10.50
N ALA A 24 2.35 -10.63 11.18
CA ALA A 24 1.40 -9.55 11.41
C ALA A 24 0.94 -8.92 10.09
N ALA A 25 1.87 -8.68 9.18
CA ALA A 25 1.56 -8.11 7.87
C ALA A 25 0.66 -9.02 7.02
N LYS A 26 0.96 -10.31 7.01
CA LYS A 26 0.16 -11.30 6.27
C LYS A 26 -1.25 -11.42 6.82
N LEU A 27 -1.40 -11.42 8.15
CA LEU A 27 -2.72 -11.46 8.76
C LEU A 27 -3.53 -10.20 8.42
N ALA A 28 -2.91 -9.04 8.52
CA ALA A 28 -3.57 -7.78 8.17
C ALA A 28 -3.96 -7.74 6.69
N ALA A 29 -3.12 -8.24 5.81
CA ALA A 29 -3.42 -8.33 4.37
C ALA A 29 -4.62 -9.23 4.11
N PHE A 30 -4.71 -10.35 4.82
CA PHE A 30 -5.84 -11.25 4.72
C PHE A 30 -7.13 -10.58 5.22
N GLU A 31 -7.07 -9.92 6.37
CA GLU A 31 -8.23 -9.19 6.92
C GLU A 31 -8.67 -8.07 5.99
N LEU A 32 -7.71 -7.36 5.39
CA LEU A 32 -8.02 -6.31 4.42
C LEU A 32 -8.79 -6.85 3.21
N GLN A 33 -8.40 -8.03 2.74
CA GLN A 33 -9.06 -8.68 1.61
C GLN A 33 -10.50 -9.09 1.97
N ILE A 34 -10.73 -9.57 3.18
CA ILE A 34 -12.06 -9.97 3.65
C ILE A 34 -12.95 -8.77 3.88
N ASN A 35 -12.43 -7.75 4.57
CA ASN A 35 -13.19 -6.56 4.93
C ASN A 35 -12.26 -5.37 5.17
N ALA A 36 -12.12 -4.52 4.16
CA ALA A 36 -11.27 -3.35 4.25
C ALA A 36 -11.73 -2.35 5.33
N ALA A 37 -12.98 -2.43 5.76
CA ALA A 37 -13.54 -1.58 6.81
C ALA A 37 -13.37 -2.16 8.22
N ASN A 38 -12.66 -3.27 8.37
CA ASN A 38 -12.42 -3.89 9.69
C ASN A 38 -11.75 -2.88 10.62
N PRO A 39 -12.37 -2.58 11.79
CA PRO A 39 -11.82 -1.56 12.70
C PRO A 39 -10.42 -1.87 13.21
N SER A 40 -10.04 -3.14 13.32
CA SER A 40 -8.70 -3.53 13.78
C SER A 40 -7.59 -3.05 12.86
N LEU A 41 -7.89 -2.78 11.59
CA LEU A 41 -6.92 -2.31 10.61
C LEU A 41 -6.64 -0.81 10.73
N HIS A 42 -7.50 -0.05 11.40
CA HIS A 42 -7.38 1.41 11.49
C HIS A 42 -7.09 2.05 10.12
N SER A 43 -7.78 1.57 9.09
CA SER A 43 -7.55 2.03 7.72
C SER A 43 -7.94 3.48 7.56
N HIS A 44 -7.07 4.26 6.93
CA HIS A 44 -7.35 5.64 6.60
C HIS A 44 -6.61 6.08 5.36
N ARG A 45 -7.19 7.06 4.66
CA ARG A 45 -6.55 7.66 3.50
C ARG A 45 -5.36 8.50 3.96
N LEU A 46 -4.27 8.45 3.20
CA LEU A 46 -3.09 9.27 3.49
C LEU A 46 -3.33 10.71 3.04
N ASP A 47 -3.04 11.65 3.95
CA ASP A 47 -3.15 13.06 3.67
C ASP A 47 -1.81 13.63 3.21
N ASN A 48 -1.88 14.79 2.52
CA ASN A 48 -0.70 15.56 2.13
C ASN A 48 0.29 14.82 1.22
N ILE A 49 -0.23 13.88 0.43
CA ILE A 49 0.58 13.18 -0.57
C ILE A 49 -0.04 13.38 -1.97
N LYS A 50 0.76 13.09 -3.01
CA LYS A 50 0.35 13.34 -4.39
C LYS A 50 -0.80 12.44 -4.83
N ASP A 51 -0.69 11.15 -4.59
CA ASP A 51 -1.74 10.21 -4.98
C ASP A 51 -2.76 10.05 -3.84
N LYS A 52 -3.94 10.60 -4.04
CA LYS A 52 -5.00 10.62 -3.04
C LYS A 52 -5.67 9.27 -2.82
N ASN A 53 -5.34 8.27 -3.61
CA ASN A 53 -5.93 6.93 -3.48
C ASN A 53 -5.07 5.97 -2.64
N PHE A 54 -3.95 6.44 -2.09
CA PHE A 54 -3.17 5.67 -1.12
C PHE A 54 -3.81 5.70 0.26
N TRP A 55 -3.85 4.51 0.86
CA TRP A 55 -4.38 4.27 2.20
C TRP A 55 -3.36 3.52 3.02
N SER A 56 -3.46 3.66 4.33
CA SER A 56 -2.67 2.92 5.30
C SER A 56 -3.56 2.00 6.12
N ALA A 57 -3.09 0.78 6.38
CA ALA A 57 -3.71 -0.15 7.32
C ALA A 57 -2.68 -0.57 8.36
N ARG A 58 -3.14 -0.68 9.61
CA ARG A 58 -2.28 -1.06 10.73
C ARG A 58 -2.18 -2.58 10.83
N ALA A 59 -0.96 -3.11 10.70
CA ALA A 59 -0.71 -4.53 10.86
C ALA A 59 -0.30 -4.88 12.29
N SER A 60 0.50 -4.01 12.91
CA SER A 60 0.92 -4.11 14.30
C SER A 60 1.22 -2.70 14.82
N ARG A 61 1.79 -2.61 16.02
CA ARG A 61 2.06 -1.31 16.65
C ARG A 61 2.81 -0.35 15.73
N ASP A 62 3.77 -0.84 14.96
CA ASP A 62 4.59 0.00 14.10
C ASP A 62 4.51 -0.35 12.61
N ILE A 63 4.03 -1.53 12.26
CA ILE A 63 3.99 -1.99 10.87
C ILE A 63 2.72 -1.49 10.18
N ARG A 64 2.89 -0.90 9.00
CA ARG A 64 1.81 -0.37 8.18
C ARG A 64 1.83 -0.98 6.79
N LEU A 65 0.65 -1.36 6.31
CA LEU A 65 0.43 -1.73 4.91
C LEU A 65 0.04 -0.48 4.16
N ILE A 66 0.62 -0.28 2.99
CA ILE A 66 0.21 0.78 2.08
C ILE A 66 -0.55 0.12 0.93
N PHE A 67 -1.78 0.54 0.71
CA PHE A 67 -2.59 0.02 -0.38
C PHE A 67 -3.23 1.16 -1.18
N HIS A 68 -3.50 0.86 -2.43
CA HIS A 68 -4.10 1.80 -3.36
C HIS A 68 -5.53 1.34 -3.65
N ARG A 69 -6.49 2.19 -3.36
CA ARG A 69 -7.90 1.85 -3.48
C ARG A 69 -8.58 2.76 -4.49
N VAL A 70 -9.15 2.13 -5.51
CA VAL A 70 -10.05 2.77 -6.46
C VAL A 70 -11.37 2.01 -6.44
N GLU A 71 -12.35 2.46 -7.21
CA GLU A 71 -13.70 1.91 -7.17
C GLU A 71 -13.74 0.39 -7.39
N SER A 72 -12.92 -0.11 -8.31
CA SER A 72 -12.97 -1.52 -8.74
C SER A 72 -11.82 -2.38 -8.22
N SER A 73 -10.84 -1.79 -7.52
CA SER A 73 -9.67 -2.58 -7.09
C SER A 73 -9.02 -2.05 -5.83
N VAL A 74 -8.40 -2.97 -5.11
CA VAL A 74 -7.49 -2.68 -4.00
C VAL A 74 -6.17 -3.36 -4.32
N MET A 75 -5.07 -2.61 -4.32
CA MET A 75 -3.73 -3.14 -4.57
C MET A 75 -2.84 -2.90 -3.36
N LEU A 76 -2.30 -3.98 -2.79
CA LEU A 76 -1.26 -3.87 -1.76
C LEU A 76 0.06 -3.48 -2.44
N CYS A 77 0.61 -2.34 -2.03
CA CYS A 77 1.74 -1.73 -2.69
C CYS A 77 3.04 -1.83 -1.91
N TYR A 78 2.98 -1.72 -0.58
CA TYR A 78 4.17 -1.66 0.25
C TYR A 78 3.85 -2.03 1.69
N VAL A 79 4.86 -2.42 2.44
CA VAL A 79 4.76 -2.69 3.88
C VAL A 79 6.08 -2.34 4.54
N ASP A 80 6.01 -1.63 5.65
CA ASP A 80 7.21 -1.25 6.41
C ASP A 80 6.77 -0.69 7.77
N HIS A 81 7.74 -0.24 8.55
CA HIS A 81 7.49 0.56 9.73
C HIS A 81 6.78 1.86 9.34
N HIS A 82 6.10 2.48 10.30
CA HIS A 82 5.23 3.64 10.07
C HIS A 82 5.87 4.74 9.22
N ASP A 83 7.03 5.25 9.64
CA ASP A 83 7.64 6.40 8.96
C ASP A 83 8.17 6.05 7.56
N PRO A 84 8.95 4.96 7.38
CA PRO A 84 9.34 4.55 6.03
C PRO A 84 8.18 4.24 5.10
N ALA A 85 7.09 3.67 5.62
CA ALA A 85 5.91 3.36 4.80
C ALA A 85 5.25 4.63 4.28
N TYR A 86 5.09 5.63 5.13
CA TYR A 86 4.50 6.92 4.74
C TYR A 86 5.41 7.68 3.78
N ASP A 87 6.72 7.64 4.02
CA ASP A 87 7.70 8.25 3.12
C ASP A 87 7.64 7.61 1.73
N TRP A 88 7.54 6.28 1.67
CA TRP A 88 7.41 5.56 0.40
C TRP A 88 6.19 6.04 -0.39
N ALA A 89 5.05 6.12 0.26
CA ALA A 89 3.79 6.54 -0.39
C ALA A 89 3.86 7.99 -0.86
N SER A 90 4.53 8.86 -0.11
CA SER A 90 4.63 10.28 -0.46
C SER A 90 5.42 10.53 -1.74
N ARG A 91 6.27 9.58 -2.13
CA ARG A 91 7.16 9.69 -3.30
C ARG A 91 6.64 8.95 -4.52
N ARG A 92 5.46 8.33 -4.45
CA ARG A 92 4.95 7.46 -5.51
C ARG A 92 3.53 7.77 -5.88
N LYS A 93 3.15 7.30 -7.05
CA LYS A 93 1.76 7.34 -7.53
C LYS A 93 1.51 6.12 -8.41
N ILE A 94 0.24 5.80 -8.61
CA ILE A 94 -0.17 4.72 -9.50
C ILE A 94 -0.65 5.36 -10.80
N GLU A 95 -0.08 4.93 -11.92
CA GLU A 95 -0.49 5.35 -13.25
C GLU A 95 -0.92 4.14 -14.07
N THR A 96 -1.82 4.38 -15.02
CA THR A 96 -2.22 3.36 -15.99
C THR A 96 -1.25 3.38 -17.17
N HIS A 97 -0.70 2.21 -17.53
CA HIS A 97 0.17 2.11 -18.69
C HIS A 97 -0.64 2.47 -19.95
N PRO A 98 -0.14 3.38 -20.82
CA PRO A 98 -0.93 3.89 -21.94
C PRO A 98 -1.25 2.84 -23.01
N VAL A 99 -0.46 1.76 -23.10
CA VAL A 99 -0.68 0.71 -24.11
C VAL A 99 -1.41 -0.49 -23.52
N THR A 100 -0.99 -0.99 -22.37
CA THR A 100 -1.54 -2.23 -21.81
C THR A 100 -2.71 -2.00 -20.84
N GLY A 101 -2.89 -0.78 -20.34
CA GLY A 101 -3.90 -0.47 -19.33
C GLY A 101 -3.53 -0.98 -17.93
N ALA A 102 -2.36 -1.58 -17.74
CA ALA A 102 -1.92 -2.10 -16.46
C ALA A 102 -1.58 -0.97 -15.48
N ALA A 103 -1.90 -1.19 -14.20
CA ALA A 103 -1.51 -0.25 -13.15
C ALA A 103 -0.01 -0.33 -12.90
N GLN A 104 0.64 0.82 -12.78
CA GLN A 104 2.08 0.94 -12.54
C GLN A 104 2.35 1.83 -11.34
N ILE A 105 3.27 1.40 -10.47
CA ILE A 105 3.78 2.23 -9.38
C ILE A 105 4.95 3.05 -9.94
N VAL A 106 4.83 4.37 -9.89
CA VAL A 106 5.79 5.29 -10.47
C VAL A 106 6.36 6.18 -9.38
N GLU A 107 7.67 6.43 -9.41
CA GLU A 107 8.29 7.44 -8.56
C GLU A 107 7.98 8.83 -9.07
N ILE A 108 7.62 9.72 -8.14
CA ILE A 108 7.43 11.12 -8.45
C ILE A 108 8.79 11.79 -8.37
N ARG A 109 9.22 12.36 -9.49
CA ARG A 109 10.47 13.09 -9.56
C ARG A 109 10.17 14.57 -9.68
N GLU A 110 10.77 15.35 -8.79
CA GLU A 110 10.73 16.79 -8.89
C GLU A 110 11.85 17.26 -9.81
N THR A 111 11.48 18.08 -10.80
CA THR A 111 12.46 18.72 -11.65
C THR A 111 12.99 19.93 -10.93
N VAL A 112 14.25 19.87 -10.53
CA VAL A 112 14.95 21.02 -9.95
C VAL A 112 15.53 21.83 -11.10
N ARG A 113 15.13 23.06 -11.16
CA ARG A 113 15.65 24.00 -12.16
C ARG A 113 16.60 24.98 -11.50
#